data_7a1ff7e11d21a7b187714c1879bbe60a
#
_entry.id   7a1ff7e11d21a7b187714c1879bbe60a
#
_cell.length_a   1.000
_cell.length_b   1.000
_cell.length_c   1.000
_cell.angle_alpha   90.00
_cell.angle_beta   90.00
_cell.angle_gamma   90.00
#
_symmetry.space_group_name_H-M   'P 1'
#
loop_
_entity.id
_entity.type
_entity.pdbx_description
1 polymer ?
#
loop_
_entity_poly.entity_id
_entity_poly.type
_entity_poly.pdbx_seq_one_letter_code
_entity_poly.pdbx_strand_id
1 'polypeptide(L)'
;MKKILSIAFAALLATSSFAQKSETLLERNQLAKTPPMGWMTWNLFKGDISEQLIKETADAMVEHGFRDAGYEYIFIDDLWQGGRDRHNNIIPDPKKFPNGIKALADYVHSKGLKLGIYSDAAQLTCGGWTASYGFEEQDARTFASWGIDYLKYDYCNAPEDSATARKRYHTMAQALSKSGRNIVLGICEWGQRNGEEWCEQVGGSLWRTSYDVRDMWKDIVKQGGMGILDIVNITAPLAKDVRHGQWPDMDMLVVGLNGKGGPSSDLGGVGCSYTEYQTQMSMWCMMSSVLALSNDLRKLSAE
;
A
#
# COMPACT_ATOMS: atom_id res chain seq x y z
N MET A 1 -25.34 9.07 -49.92
CA MET A 1 -24.33 8.05 -49.60
C MET A 1 -23.13 8.57 -48.80
N LYS A 2 -22.60 9.80 -49.02
CA LYS A 2 -21.43 10.31 -48.27
C LYS A 2 -21.65 10.61 -46.78
N LYS A 3 -22.87 10.91 -46.30
CA LYS A 3 -23.16 11.20 -44.87
C LYS A 3 -23.24 9.96 -43.98
N ILE A 4 -23.58 8.83 -44.53
CA ILE A 4 -23.70 7.56 -43.77
C ILE A 4 -22.30 6.99 -43.48
N LEU A 5 -21.33 7.19 -44.40
CA LEU A 5 -19.94 6.72 -44.18
C LEU A 5 -19.21 7.48 -43.10
N SER A 6 -19.50 8.79 -42.92
CA SER A 6 -18.87 9.61 -41.87
C SER A 6 -19.34 9.24 -40.45
N ILE A 7 -20.59 8.83 -40.26
CA ILE A 7 -21.13 8.45 -38.97
C ILE A 7 -20.60 7.06 -38.53
N ALA A 8 -20.44 6.12 -39.49
CA ALA A 8 -19.88 4.81 -39.20
C ALA A 8 -18.38 4.90 -38.79
N PHE A 9 -17.62 5.81 -39.37
CA PHE A 9 -16.20 5.99 -39.05
C PHE A 9 -16.00 6.65 -37.67
N ALA A 10 -16.85 7.59 -37.29
CA ALA A 10 -16.83 8.20 -35.96
C ALA A 10 -17.24 7.22 -34.85
N ALA A 11 -18.19 6.34 -35.11
CA ALA A 11 -18.61 5.29 -34.17
C ALA A 11 -17.52 4.23 -33.95
N LEU A 12 -16.77 3.84 -34.98
CA LEU A 12 -15.65 2.91 -34.86
C LEU A 12 -14.48 3.47 -34.05
N LEU A 13 -14.18 4.77 -34.20
CA LEU A 13 -13.12 5.42 -33.44
C LEU A 13 -13.48 5.59 -31.95
N ALA A 14 -14.77 5.85 -31.66
CA ALA A 14 -15.23 5.96 -30.29
C ALA A 14 -15.21 4.59 -29.56
N THR A 15 -15.57 3.50 -30.23
CA THR A 15 -15.54 2.16 -29.64
C THR A 15 -14.13 1.65 -29.41
N SER A 16 -13.16 1.96 -30.27
CA SER A 16 -11.76 1.57 -30.04
C SER A 16 -11.13 2.32 -28.86
N SER A 17 -11.52 3.57 -28.63
CA SER A 17 -11.03 4.36 -27.49
C SER A 17 -11.58 3.86 -26.14
N PHE A 18 -12.82 3.35 -26.11
CA PHE A 18 -13.40 2.76 -24.92
C PHE A 18 -12.83 1.35 -24.62
N ALA A 19 -12.61 0.54 -25.65
CA ALA A 19 -12.01 -0.79 -25.50
C ALA A 19 -10.58 -0.69 -24.97
N GLN A 20 -9.76 0.25 -25.48
CA GLN A 20 -8.40 0.43 -25.03
C GLN A 20 -8.28 0.96 -23.57
N LYS A 21 -9.25 1.78 -23.11
CA LYS A 21 -9.35 2.18 -21.69
C LYS A 21 -9.71 1.02 -20.77
N SER A 22 -10.57 0.11 -21.23
CA SER A 22 -10.99 -1.08 -20.49
C SER A 22 -9.84 -2.08 -20.33
N GLU A 23 -9.07 -2.33 -21.37
CA GLU A 23 -7.92 -3.23 -21.34
C GLU A 23 -6.85 -2.78 -20.34
N THR A 24 -6.48 -1.49 -20.33
CA THR A 24 -5.43 -0.96 -19.45
C THR A 24 -5.77 -1.08 -17.96
N LEU A 25 -7.05 -0.98 -17.57
CA LEU A 25 -7.47 -1.16 -16.19
C LEU A 25 -7.52 -2.63 -15.80
N LEU A 26 -7.95 -3.52 -16.70
CA LEU A 26 -7.96 -4.98 -16.50
C LEU A 26 -6.53 -5.53 -16.33
N GLU A 27 -5.56 -5.00 -17.11
CA GLU A 27 -4.15 -5.37 -16.96
C GLU A 27 -3.60 -4.98 -15.58
N ARG A 28 -3.98 -3.82 -15.04
CA ARG A 28 -3.56 -3.41 -13.69
C ARG A 28 -4.08 -4.34 -12.59
N ASN A 29 -5.29 -4.84 -12.72
CA ASN A 29 -5.89 -5.79 -11.78
C ASN A 29 -5.16 -7.14 -11.75
N GLN A 30 -4.26 -7.41 -12.69
CA GLN A 30 -3.41 -8.60 -12.74
C GLN A 30 -2.02 -8.40 -12.11
N LEU A 31 -1.71 -7.21 -11.59
CA LEU A 31 -0.39 -6.92 -11.03
C LEU A 31 -0.12 -7.66 -9.71
N ALA A 32 -1.15 -7.84 -8.88
CA ALA A 32 -1.08 -8.60 -7.64
C ALA A 32 -1.76 -9.96 -7.82
N LYS A 33 -1.09 -10.93 -8.44
CA LYS A 33 -1.65 -12.28 -8.67
C LYS A 33 -1.91 -13.05 -7.39
N THR A 34 -1.19 -12.76 -6.34
CA THR A 34 -1.36 -13.24 -4.97
C THR A 34 -1.34 -12.04 -4.02
N PRO A 35 -1.90 -12.16 -2.81
CA PRO A 35 -1.74 -11.12 -1.81
C PRO A 35 -0.26 -10.80 -1.60
N PRO A 36 0.16 -9.53 -1.67
CA PRO A 36 1.56 -9.17 -1.38
C PRO A 36 1.97 -9.59 0.02
N MET A 37 3.19 -10.09 0.14
CA MET A 37 3.81 -10.46 1.41
C MET A 37 5.12 -9.68 1.55
N GLY A 38 5.40 -9.15 2.75
CA GLY A 38 6.61 -8.36 2.96
C GLY A 38 6.73 -7.80 4.37
N TRP A 39 7.44 -6.68 4.48
CA TRP A 39 7.67 -5.96 5.71
C TRP A 39 7.38 -4.47 5.53
N MET A 40 6.77 -3.83 6.53
CA MET A 40 6.34 -2.43 6.49
C MET A 40 6.89 -1.65 7.69
N THR A 41 7.27 -0.41 7.48
CA THR A 41 7.98 0.40 8.48
C THR A 41 7.10 0.90 9.63
N TRP A 42 5.78 1.06 9.43
CA TRP A 42 4.98 1.97 10.26
C TRP A 42 4.87 1.57 11.73
N ASN A 43 4.40 0.36 12.04
CA ASN A 43 4.01 0.05 13.43
C ASN A 43 5.16 0.13 14.43
N LEU A 44 6.38 -0.24 14.02
CA LEU A 44 7.53 -0.19 14.91
C LEU A 44 8.32 1.12 14.79
N PHE A 45 8.53 1.60 13.56
CA PHE A 45 9.51 2.67 13.33
C PHE A 45 8.87 4.02 13.03
N LYS A 46 7.65 4.08 12.50
CA LYS A 46 6.99 5.33 12.09
C LYS A 46 7.95 6.24 11.32
N GLY A 47 8.22 7.43 11.84
CA GLY A 47 9.15 8.38 11.25
C GLY A 47 10.63 8.13 11.57
N ASP A 48 10.97 7.19 12.43
CA ASP A 48 12.36 6.80 12.73
C ASP A 48 12.87 5.79 11.70
N ILE A 49 12.88 6.21 10.45
CA ILE A 49 13.29 5.43 9.29
C ILE A 49 14.50 6.05 8.60
N SER A 50 15.31 5.20 7.99
CA SER A 50 16.48 5.62 7.24
C SER A 50 16.79 4.65 6.09
N GLU A 51 17.55 5.11 5.11
CA GLU A 51 18.10 4.26 4.06
C GLU A 51 18.82 3.03 4.62
N GLN A 52 19.58 3.23 5.71
CA GLN A 52 20.32 2.15 6.36
C GLN A 52 19.39 1.11 6.98
N LEU A 53 18.33 1.53 7.69
CA LEU A 53 17.32 0.62 8.24
C LEU A 53 16.71 -0.27 7.15
N ILE A 54 16.34 0.32 6.02
CA ILE A 54 15.71 -0.41 4.91
C ILE A 54 16.70 -1.42 4.31
N LYS A 55 17.97 -1.05 4.12
CA LYS A 55 19.00 -1.96 3.61
C LYS A 55 19.26 -3.14 4.55
N GLU A 56 19.42 -2.86 5.85
CA GLU A 56 19.62 -3.90 6.86
C GLU A 56 18.42 -4.84 6.97
N THR A 57 17.21 -4.30 6.84
CA THR A 57 16.00 -5.14 6.81
C THR A 57 15.94 -6.01 5.55
N ALA A 58 16.33 -5.47 4.39
CA ALA A 58 16.41 -6.25 3.16
C ALA A 58 17.42 -7.42 3.28
N ASP A 59 18.57 -7.16 3.90
CA ASP A 59 19.58 -8.19 4.18
C ASP A 59 19.02 -9.27 5.13
N ALA A 60 18.37 -8.86 6.22
CA ALA A 60 17.74 -9.75 7.18
C ALA A 60 16.63 -10.62 6.54
N MET A 61 15.81 -10.03 5.65
CA MET A 61 14.78 -10.79 4.93
C MET A 61 15.38 -11.92 4.07
N VAL A 62 16.53 -11.69 3.48
CA VAL A 62 17.24 -12.72 2.71
C VAL A 62 17.92 -13.73 3.64
N GLU A 63 18.65 -13.26 4.64
CA GLU A 63 19.42 -14.07 5.58
C GLU A 63 18.52 -15.05 6.36
N HIS A 64 17.35 -14.58 6.80
CA HIS A 64 16.40 -15.39 7.57
C HIS A 64 15.40 -16.16 6.70
N GLY A 65 15.53 -16.15 5.36
CA GLY A 65 14.73 -16.94 4.44
C GLY A 65 13.31 -16.39 4.19
N PHE A 66 12.98 -15.17 4.62
CA PHE A 66 11.67 -14.58 4.36
C PHE A 66 11.40 -14.40 2.87
N ARG A 67 12.39 -13.92 2.11
CA ARG A 67 12.27 -13.82 0.65
C ARG A 67 11.90 -15.16 0.02
N ASP A 68 12.60 -16.23 0.39
CA ASP A 68 12.40 -17.57 -0.16
C ASP A 68 11.05 -18.18 0.28
N ALA A 69 10.48 -17.69 1.39
CA ALA A 69 9.12 -17.99 1.84
C ALA A 69 8.05 -17.14 1.16
N GLY A 70 8.42 -16.22 0.25
CA GLY A 70 7.50 -15.39 -0.51
C GLY A 70 7.26 -13.98 0.04
N TYR A 71 7.96 -13.56 1.09
CA TYR A 71 7.93 -12.19 1.58
C TYR A 71 8.84 -11.33 0.71
N GLU A 72 8.30 -10.81 -0.39
CA GLU A 72 9.08 -10.17 -1.44
C GLU A 72 9.13 -8.65 -1.34
N TYR A 73 8.25 -8.04 -0.53
CA TYR A 73 8.12 -6.58 -0.49
C TYR A 73 8.74 -5.97 0.76
N ILE A 74 9.34 -4.79 0.58
CA ILE A 74 9.60 -3.82 1.64
C ILE A 74 8.73 -2.61 1.36
N PHE A 75 7.86 -2.24 2.30
CA PHE A 75 6.98 -1.10 2.18
C PHE A 75 7.46 0.03 3.08
N ILE A 76 7.91 1.13 2.48
CA ILE A 76 8.17 2.38 3.20
C ILE A 76 6.83 3.09 3.37
N ASP A 77 6.37 3.21 4.60
CA ASP A 77 5.14 3.92 4.96
C ASP A 77 5.38 5.44 5.05
N ASP A 78 4.48 6.21 5.64
CA ASP A 78 4.53 7.68 5.73
C ASP A 78 5.84 8.22 6.36
N LEU A 79 6.08 9.50 6.26
CA LEU A 79 7.19 10.25 6.84
C LEU A 79 8.56 10.04 6.15
N TRP A 80 8.56 9.55 4.90
CA TRP A 80 9.77 9.49 4.07
C TRP A 80 10.00 10.78 3.27
N GLN A 81 8.97 11.61 3.10
CA GLN A 81 8.94 12.76 2.20
C GLN A 81 9.79 13.91 2.75
N GLY A 82 10.52 14.58 1.86
CA GLY A 82 11.26 15.81 2.11
C GLY A 82 10.59 17.07 1.52
N GLY A 83 9.40 16.92 0.91
CA GLY A 83 8.69 18.01 0.24
C GLY A 83 8.73 17.89 -1.29
N ARG A 84 8.73 19.02 -1.99
CA ARG A 84 8.86 19.11 -3.44
C ARG A 84 10.01 20.03 -3.85
N ASP A 85 10.67 19.69 -4.95
CA ASP A 85 11.71 20.52 -5.53
C ASP A 85 11.12 21.73 -6.31
N ARG A 86 11.99 22.56 -6.90
CA ARG A 86 11.59 23.72 -7.71
C ARG A 86 10.77 23.37 -8.96
N HIS A 87 10.75 22.13 -9.36
CA HIS A 87 9.98 21.61 -10.49
C HIS A 87 8.74 20.83 -10.04
N ASN A 88 8.37 20.94 -8.75
CA ASN A 88 7.29 20.22 -8.09
C ASN A 88 7.46 18.69 -8.06
N ASN A 89 8.64 18.14 -8.32
CA ASN A 89 8.88 16.73 -8.08
C ASN A 89 8.89 16.43 -6.59
N ILE A 90 8.19 15.39 -6.17
CA ILE A 90 8.29 14.91 -4.81
C ILE A 90 9.70 14.39 -4.55
N ILE A 91 10.28 14.75 -3.41
CA ILE A 91 11.65 14.35 -3.03
C ILE A 91 11.65 13.66 -1.67
N PRO A 92 12.56 12.71 -1.42
CA PRO A 92 12.73 12.12 -0.11
C PRO A 92 13.40 13.09 0.87
N ASP A 93 13.21 12.85 2.17
CA ASP A 93 13.98 13.54 3.21
C ASP A 93 15.49 13.23 3.05
N PRO A 94 16.32 14.23 2.78
CA PRO A 94 17.75 14.02 2.50
C PRO A 94 18.54 13.54 3.71
N LYS A 95 18.02 13.68 4.93
CA LYS A 95 18.65 13.14 6.13
C LYS A 95 18.38 11.66 6.29
N LYS A 96 17.18 11.22 5.95
CA LYS A 96 16.76 9.82 6.02
C LYS A 96 17.27 9.01 4.83
N PHE A 97 17.25 9.61 3.63
CA PHE A 97 17.56 8.96 2.36
C PHE A 97 18.59 9.79 1.56
N PRO A 98 19.83 9.89 2.05
CA PRO A 98 20.86 10.77 1.47
C PRO A 98 21.24 10.40 0.03
N ASN A 99 21.08 9.12 -0.37
CA ASN A 99 21.35 8.66 -1.73
C ASN A 99 20.07 8.59 -2.61
N GLY A 100 18.92 9.01 -2.06
CA GLY A 100 17.63 9.01 -2.73
C GLY A 100 16.97 7.63 -2.82
N ILE A 101 15.67 7.65 -3.14
CA ILE A 101 14.85 6.42 -3.20
C ILE A 101 15.26 5.50 -4.36
N LYS A 102 15.74 6.05 -5.48
CA LYS A 102 16.20 5.21 -6.60
C LYS A 102 17.35 4.30 -6.23
N ALA A 103 18.38 4.83 -5.58
CA ALA A 103 19.53 4.03 -5.15
C ALA A 103 19.12 2.96 -4.13
N LEU A 104 18.16 3.28 -3.27
CA LEU A 104 17.58 2.33 -2.32
C LEU A 104 16.79 1.24 -3.03
N ALA A 105 15.97 1.58 -4.03
CA ALA A 105 15.23 0.61 -4.83
C ALA A 105 16.18 -0.34 -5.58
N ASP A 106 17.24 0.21 -6.20
CA ASP A 106 18.27 -0.61 -6.87
C ASP A 106 18.92 -1.61 -5.89
N TYR A 107 19.19 -1.18 -4.64
CA TYR A 107 19.71 -2.06 -3.60
C TYR A 107 18.72 -3.17 -3.23
N VAL A 108 17.46 -2.82 -2.96
CA VAL A 108 16.39 -3.77 -2.61
C VAL A 108 16.18 -4.78 -3.74
N HIS A 109 16.15 -4.31 -4.99
CA HIS A 109 16.05 -5.18 -6.17
C HIS A 109 17.25 -6.11 -6.32
N SER A 110 18.48 -5.66 -5.97
CA SER A 110 19.66 -6.51 -6.00
C SER A 110 19.58 -7.70 -5.04
N LYS A 111 18.71 -7.65 -4.02
CA LYS A 111 18.41 -8.73 -3.09
C LYS A 111 17.27 -9.64 -3.57
N GLY A 112 16.69 -9.38 -4.76
CA GLY A 112 15.53 -10.11 -5.27
C GLY A 112 14.21 -9.71 -4.58
N LEU A 113 14.20 -8.56 -3.93
CA LEU A 113 13.04 -7.97 -3.25
C LEU A 113 12.43 -6.83 -4.07
N LYS A 114 11.25 -6.36 -3.69
CA LYS A 114 10.49 -5.27 -4.30
C LYS A 114 10.33 -4.12 -3.32
N LEU A 115 10.32 -2.88 -3.82
CA LEU A 115 10.14 -1.70 -2.98
C LEU A 115 8.77 -1.06 -3.17
N GLY A 116 8.02 -0.95 -2.09
CA GLY A 116 6.79 -0.18 -2.00
C GLY A 116 7.02 1.18 -1.35
N ILE A 117 6.16 2.14 -1.68
CA ILE A 117 6.19 3.49 -1.13
C ILE A 117 4.78 3.94 -0.74
N TYR A 118 4.69 4.98 0.05
CA TYR A 118 3.44 5.56 0.54
C TYR A 118 3.20 6.96 -0.05
N SER A 119 1.95 7.26 -0.32
CA SER A 119 1.43 8.61 -0.53
C SER A 119 -0.03 8.70 -0.11
N ASP A 120 -0.67 9.84 -0.35
CA ASP A 120 -2.05 10.09 0.06
C ASP A 120 -2.83 10.80 -1.06
N ALA A 121 -4.13 10.53 -1.14
CA ALA A 121 -5.08 11.16 -2.06
C ALA A 121 -5.51 12.56 -1.62
N ALA A 122 -4.73 13.21 -0.76
CA ALA A 122 -4.87 14.59 -0.32
C ALA A 122 -3.60 15.40 -0.61
N GLN A 123 -3.57 16.66 -0.21
CA GLN A 123 -2.37 17.50 -0.32
C GLN A 123 -1.32 17.14 0.74
N LEU A 124 -1.77 16.65 1.88
CA LEU A 124 -0.92 16.21 2.99
C LEU A 124 -1.28 14.78 3.38
N THR A 125 -0.26 14.03 3.77
CA THR A 125 -0.37 12.69 4.33
C THR A 125 -1.02 12.70 5.72
N CYS A 126 -1.30 11.52 6.29
CA CYS A 126 -1.75 11.38 7.67
C CYS A 126 -0.77 12.01 8.66
N GLY A 127 0.51 11.91 8.42
CA GLY A 127 1.57 12.55 9.21
C GLY A 127 1.80 14.03 8.90
N GLY A 128 1.01 14.64 8.01
CA GLY A 128 1.08 16.07 7.66
C GLY A 128 2.20 16.43 6.67
N TRP A 129 2.73 15.47 5.93
CA TRP A 129 3.76 15.68 4.92
C TRP A 129 3.18 15.77 3.51
N THR A 130 4.01 16.16 2.54
CA THR A 130 3.64 16.30 1.14
C THR A 130 3.06 15.01 0.56
N ALA A 131 1.87 15.10 -0.03
CA ALA A 131 1.18 14.01 -0.68
C ALA A 131 0.92 14.31 -2.17
N SER A 132 0.19 13.41 -2.86
CA SER A 132 0.15 13.40 -4.34
C SER A 132 -1.07 14.10 -4.95
N TYR A 133 -2.07 14.52 -4.18
CA TYR A 133 -3.26 15.15 -4.76
C TYR A 133 -2.93 16.41 -5.57
N GLY A 134 -3.32 16.41 -6.84
CA GLY A 134 -3.01 17.46 -7.81
C GLY A 134 -1.67 17.28 -8.54
N PHE A 135 -0.89 16.26 -8.17
CA PHE A 135 0.41 15.93 -8.78
C PHE A 135 0.51 14.45 -9.20
N GLU A 136 -0.61 13.75 -9.31
CA GLU A 136 -0.66 12.29 -9.47
C GLU A 136 0.15 11.81 -10.67
N GLU A 137 0.05 12.47 -11.83
CA GLU A 137 0.82 12.09 -13.03
C GLU A 137 2.33 12.34 -12.87
N GLN A 138 2.71 13.42 -12.18
CA GLN A 138 4.11 13.75 -11.94
C GLN A 138 4.72 12.78 -10.94
N ASP A 139 4.02 12.51 -9.85
CA ASP A 139 4.48 11.61 -8.80
C ASP A 139 4.54 10.16 -9.29
N ALA A 140 3.54 9.70 -10.07
CA ALA A 140 3.57 8.39 -10.69
C ALA A 140 4.80 8.20 -11.61
N ARG A 141 5.16 9.20 -12.42
CA ARG A 141 6.41 9.17 -13.21
C ARG A 141 7.65 9.14 -12.34
N THR A 142 7.65 9.89 -11.25
CA THR A 142 8.76 9.91 -10.28
C THR A 142 8.92 8.55 -9.62
N PHE A 143 7.84 7.95 -9.11
CA PHE A 143 7.85 6.61 -8.52
C PHE A 143 8.32 5.55 -9.53
N ALA A 144 7.84 5.62 -10.76
CA ALA A 144 8.30 4.72 -11.83
C ALA A 144 9.80 4.88 -12.12
N SER A 145 10.31 6.12 -12.18
CA SER A 145 11.73 6.41 -12.40
C SER A 145 12.64 5.92 -11.27
N TRP A 146 12.11 5.86 -10.05
CA TRP A 146 12.81 5.30 -8.89
C TRP A 146 12.77 3.77 -8.84
N GLY A 147 11.92 3.12 -9.65
CA GLY A 147 11.78 1.68 -9.64
C GLY A 147 10.82 1.15 -8.57
N ILE A 148 9.84 1.95 -8.16
CA ILE A 148 8.83 1.53 -7.18
C ILE A 148 7.94 0.43 -7.77
N ASP A 149 7.57 -0.56 -6.95
CA ASP A 149 6.76 -1.73 -7.31
C ASP A 149 5.36 -1.70 -6.72
N TYR A 150 5.15 -0.92 -5.65
CA TYR A 150 3.89 -0.83 -4.93
C TYR A 150 3.67 0.58 -4.38
N LEU A 151 2.46 1.09 -4.48
CA LEU A 151 2.03 2.34 -3.86
C LEU A 151 0.90 2.05 -2.87
N LYS A 152 1.14 2.28 -1.56
CA LYS A 152 0.08 2.47 -0.57
C LYS A 152 -0.44 3.89 -0.72
N TYR A 153 -1.71 4.02 -1.07
CA TYR A 153 -2.33 5.32 -1.33
C TYR A 153 -3.44 5.56 -0.32
N ASP A 154 -3.16 6.43 0.65
CA ASP A 154 -4.01 6.70 1.80
C ASP A 154 -5.08 7.75 1.48
N TYR A 155 -5.95 8.05 2.45
CA TYR A 155 -7.08 8.97 2.28
C TYR A 155 -7.26 9.96 3.45
N CYS A 156 -6.18 10.30 4.16
CA CYS A 156 -6.21 11.29 5.23
C CYS A 156 -6.50 12.69 4.68
N ASN A 157 -7.14 13.54 5.47
CA ASN A 157 -7.37 14.93 5.11
C ASN A 157 -8.12 15.16 3.77
N ALA A 158 -8.86 14.16 3.30
CA ALA A 158 -9.61 14.16 2.05
C ALA A 158 -11.13 14.20 2.32
N PRO A 159 -11.97 14.60 1.34
CA PRO A 159 -13.43 14.61 1.50
C PRO A 159 -13.99 13.23 1.81
N GLU A 160 -14.99 13.18 2.69
CA GLU A 160 -15.53 11.92 3.20
C GLU A 160 -16.39 11.13 2.20
N ASP A 161 -16.88 11.77 1.15
CA ASP A 161 -17.78 11.14 0.19
C ASP A 161 -17.10 10.10 -0.71
N SER A 162 -17.77 8.99 -0.94
CA SER A 162 -17.27 7.85 -1.73
C SER A 162 -17.03 8.22 -3.20
N ALA A 163 -17.79 9.13 -3.80
CA ALA A 163 -17.62 9.51 -5.19
C ALA A 163 -16.29 10.25 -5.40
N THR A 164 -15.94 11.17 -4.50
CA THR A 164 -14.64 11.85 -4.51
C THR A 164 -13.49 10.87 -4.27
N ALA A 165 -13.64 9.94 -3.33
CA ALA A 165 -12.63 8.91 -3.08
C ALA A 165 -12.36 8.08 -4.34
N ARG A 166 -13.40 7.49 -4.94
CA ARG A 166 -13.28 6.73 -6.20
C ARG A 166 -12.59 7.53 -7.30
N LYS A 167 -12.95 8.81 -7.47
CA LYS A 167 -12.33 9.69 -8.46
C LYS A 167 -10.83 9.87 -8.21
N ARG A 168 -10.42 10.13 -6.97
CA ARG A 168 -9.01 10.36 -6.61
C ARG A 168 -8.17 9.09 -6.80
N TYR A 169 -8.66 7.94 -6.34
CA TYR A 169 -8.00 6.66 -6.56
C TYR A 169 -7.90 6.31 -8.05
N HIS A 170 -8.98 6.55 -8.82
CA HIS A 170 -8.97 6.35 -10.27
C HIS A 170 -7.94 7.26 -10.97
N THR A 171 -7.82 8.53 -10.54
CA THR A 171 -6.83 9.47 -11.10
C THR A 171 -5.41 8.95 -10.87
N MET A 172 -5.07 8.49 -9.66
CA MET A 172 -3.77 7.90 -9.37
C MET A 172 -3.55 6.61 -10.18
N ALA A 173 -4.52 5.72 -10.24
CA ALA A 173 -4.40 4.49 -11.03
C ALA A 173 -4.15 4.77 -12.52
N GLN A 174 -4.82 5.77 -13.10
CA GLN A 174 -4.55 6.21 -14.47
C GLN A 174 -3.14 6.79 -14.63
N ALA A 175 -2.67 7.57 -13.65
CA ALA A 175 -1.32 8.12 -13.67
C ALA A 175 -0.26 7.00 -13.62
N LEU A 176 -0.45 6.01 -12.73
CA LEU A 176 0.43 4.85 -12.64
C LEU A 176 0.43 4.02 -13.94
N SER A 177 -0.72 3.84 -14.60
CA SER A 177 -0.79 3.08 -15.87
C SER A 177 -0.02 3.75 -17.02
N LYS A 178 0.12 5.08 -16.97
CA LYS A 178 0.89 5.87 -17.95
C LYS A 178 2.35 6.06 -17.58
N SER A 179 2.77 5.63 -16.40
CA SER A 179 4.11 5.87 -15.86
C SER A 179 5.22 5.07 -16.54
N GLY A 180 4.87 4.02 -17.28
CA GLY A 180 5.81 3.10 -17.94
C GLY A 180 6.32 1.98 -17.04
N ARG A 181 5.80 1.84 -15.80
CA ARG A 181 6.15 0.78 -14.87
C ARG A 181 4.90 0.17 -14.24
N ASN A 182 4.93 -1.14 -14.04
CA ASN A 182 3.91 -1.87 -13.31
C ASN A 182 4.06 -1.62 -11.80
N ILE A 183 3.18 -0.79 -11.24
CA ILE A 183 3.16 -0.45 -9.82
C ILE A 183 1.81 -0.90 -9.24
N VAL A 184 1.81 -1.82 -8.29
CA VAL A 184 0.60 -2.26 -7.58
C VAL A 184 0.02 -1.09 -6.80
N LEU A 185 -1.31 -0.89 -6.87
CA LEU A 185 -2.00 0.15 -6.10
C LEU A 185 -2.80 -0.47 -4.96
N GLY A 186 -2.43 -0.15 -3.73
CA GLY A 186 -3.18 -0.45 -2.52
C GLY A 186 -4.06 0.74 -2.12
N ILE A 187 -5.37 0.51 -2.02
CA ILE A 187 -6.35 1.50 -1.58
C ILE A 187 -6.45 1.45 -0.06
N CYS A 188 -6.17 2.57 0.60
CA CYS A 188 -6.19 2.69 2.05
C CYS A 188 -7.20 3.76 2.49
N GLU A 189 -8.49 3.42 2.45
CA GLU A 189 -9.60 4.28 2.90
C GLU A 189 -10.29 3.73 4.16
N TRP A 190 -9.62 2.78 4.83
CA TRP A 190 -9.97 2.18 6.12
C TRP A 190 -11.33 1.47 6.17
N GLY A 191 -11.84 0.98 5.03
CA GLY A 191 -13.17 0.35 4.94
C GLY A 191 -14.34 1.32 5.17
N GLN A 192 -14.11 2.63 5.09
CA GLN A 192 -15.13 3.63 5.40
C GLN A 192 -16.03 3.98 4.21
N ARG A 193 -15.65 3.53 3.00
CA ARG A 193 -16.32 3.90 1.75
C ARG A 193 -16.60 2.70 0.85
N ASN A 194 -16.64 1.50 1.46
CA ASN A 194 -16.85 0.22 0.78
C ASN A 194 -15.86 -0.01 -0.37
N GLY A 195 -14.57 0.10 -0.06
CA GLY A 195 -13.48 -0.08 -1.03
C GLY A 195 -13.56 -1.41 -1.79
N GLU A 196 -14.04 -2.47 -1.15
CA GLU A 196 -14.26 -3.80 -1.70
C GLU A 196 -15.19 -3.81 -2.94
N GLU A 197 -16.16 -2.89 -2.99
CA GLU A 197 -17.13 -2.82 -4.08
C GLU A 197 -16.56 -2.17 -5.35
N TRP A 198 -15.56 -1.29 -5.22
CA TRP A 198 -15.12 -0.45 -6.32
C TRP A 198 -13.60 -0.43 -6.58
N CYS A 199 -12.80 -1.08 -5.76
CA CYS A 199 -11.33 -1.14 -5.90
C CYS A 199 -10.92 -1.56 -7.32
N GLU A 200 -11.49 -2.64 -7.82
CA GLU A 200 -11.23 -3.13 -9.18
C GLU A 200 -11.57 -2.09 -10.26
N GLN A 201 -12.70 -1.41 -10.12
CA GLN A 201 -13.19 -0.44 -11.09
C GLN A 201 -12.28 0.78 -11.24
N VAL A 202 -11.60 1.16 -10.17
CA VAL A 202 -10.65 2.26 -10.19
C VAL A 202 -9.22 1.83 -10.52
N GLY A 203 -8.94 0.53 -10.65
CA GLY A 203 -7.62 -0.01 -10.98
C GLY A 203 -6.73 -0.28 -9.78
N GLY A 204 -7.31 -0.42 -8.58
CA GLY A 204 -6.63 -0.92 -7.38
C GLY A 204 -6.53 -2.44 -7.37
N SER A 205 -5.62 -2.97 -6.58
CA SER A 205 -5.44 -4.42 -6.38
C SER A 205 -5.68 -4.86 -4.94
N LEU A 206 -5.66 -3.93 -4.02
CA LEU A 206 -5.86 -4.16 -2.59
C LEU A 206 -6.78 -3.09 -2.02
N TRP A 207 -7.60 -3.49 -1.06
CA TRP A 207 -8.53 -2.59 -0.38
C TRP A 207 -8.49 -2.81 1.13
N ARG A 208 -8.15 -1.74 1.87
CA ARG A 208 -8.09 -1.72 3.32
C ARG A 208 -9.47 -1.96 3.91
N THR A 209 -9.58 -2.88 4.85
CA THR A 209 -10.87 -3.33 5.40
C THR A 209 -11.30 -2.59 6.67
N SER A 210 -10.34 -1.97 7.37
CA SER A 210 -10.56 -1.40 8.70
C SER A 210 -9.61 -0.26 9.01
N TYR A 211 -9.78 0.37 10.15
CA TYR A 211 -8.77 1.22 10.77
C TYR A 211 -7.49 0.46 11.12
N ASP A 212 -6.46 1.18 11.55
CA ASP A 212 -5.12 0.65 11.79
C ASP A 212 -5.10 -0.41 12.89
N VAL A 213 -4.38 -1.51 12.63
CA VAL A 213 -4.14 -2.55 13.61
C VAL A 213 -3.26 -2.05 14.75
N ARG A 214 -3.61 -2.46 15.97
CA ARG A 214 -2.78 -2.29 17.14
C ARG A 214 -2.33 -3.63 17.69
N ASP A 215 -1.20 -3.64 18.39
CA ASP A 215 -0.71 -4.83 19.08
C ASP A 215 -1.56 -5.14 20.34
N MET A 216 -2.80 -5.52 20.07
CA MET A 216 -3.80 -5.92 21.06
C MET A 216 -4.80 -6.89 20.44
N TRP A 217 -5.33 -7.77 21.28
CA TRP A 217 -6.29 -8.77 20.81
C TRP A 217 -7.64 -8.16 20.44
N LYS A 218 -8.18 -7.31 21.29
CA LYS A 218 -9.51 -6.71 21.13
C LYS A 218 -9.51 -5.31 21.71
N ASP A 219 -10.17 -4.40 21.09
CA ASP A 219 -10.64 -3.09 21.51
C ASP A 219 -10.55 -2.11 20.32
N ILE A 220 -11.33 -1.04 20.39
CA ILE A 220 -11.32 0.05 19.42
C ILE A 220 -10.90 1.33 20.14
N VAL A 221 -9.79 1.93 19.68
CA VAL A 221 -9.25 3.14 20.30
C VAL A 221 -9.78 4.39 19.59
N LYS A 222 -10.02 5.44 20.34
CA LYS A 222 -10.64 6.68 19.82
C LYS A 222 -9.91 7.32 18.62
N GLN A 223 -8.63 7.05 18.44
CA GLN A 223 -7.83 7.53 17.30
C GLN A 223 -7.83 6.59 16.09
N GLY A 224 -8.81 5.67 16.01
CA GLY A 224 -8.97 4.80 14.85
C GLY A 224 -8.10 3.55 14.84
N GLY A 225 -7.49 3.16 15.97
CA GLY A 225 -6.77 1.88 16.08
C GLY A 225 -7.69 0.76 16.54
N MET A 226 -7.44 -0.49 16.10
CA MET A 226 -8.29 -1.66 16.37
C MET A 226 -7.47 -2.87 16.78
N GLY A 227 -8.08 -3.73 17.61
CA GLY A 227 -7.54 -5.04 17.93
C GLY A 227 -7.71 -6.06 16.81
N ILE A 228 -6.91 -7.12 16.86
CA ILE A 228 -6.90 -8.21 15.86
C ILE A 228 -8.30 -8.80 15.66
N LEU A 229 -8.99 -9.15 16.75
CA LEU A 229 -10.31 -9.77 16.70
C LEU A 229 -11.36 -8.85 16.08
N ASP A 230 -11.27 -7.55 16.33
CA ASP A 230 -12.22 -6.58 15.76
C ASP A 230 -12.04 -6.46 14.25
N ILE A 231 -10.78 -6.45 13.76
CA ILE A 231 -10.48 -6.46 12.33
C ILE A 231 -10.98 -7.75 11.66
N VAL A 232 -10.75 -8.91 12.28
CA VAL A 232 -11.28 -10.19 11.80
C VAL A 232 -12.79 -10.14 11.66
N ASN A 233 -13.51 -9.65 12.67
CA ASN A 233 -14.97 -9.56 12.66
C ASN A 233 -15.50 -8.62 11.57
N ILE A 234 -14.80 -7.53 11.27
CA ILE A 234 -15.14 -6.60 10.19
C ILE A 234 -14.88 -7.23 8.82
N THR A 235 -13.76 -7.93 8.67
CA THR A 235 -13.33 -8.45 7.36
C THR A 235 -14.05 -9.75 6.98
N ALA A 236 -14.42 -10.60 7.94
CA ALA A 236 -15.01 -11.89 7.66
C ALA A 236 -16.27 -11.84 6.74
N PRO A 237 -17.22 -10.90 6.90
CA PRO A 237 -18.35 -10.76 5.97
C PRO A 237 -17.96 -10.37 4.54
N LEU A 238 -16.76 -9.80 4.34
CA LEU A 238 -16.25 -9.33 3.05
C LEU A 238 -15.52 -10.43 2.27
N ALA A 239 -15.44 -11.65 2.79
CA ALA A 239 -14.81 -12.79 2.11
C ALA A 239 -15.44 -13.09 0.74
N LYS A 240 -16.72 -12.77 0.54
CA LYS A 240 -17.47 -12.88 -0.73
C LYS A 240 -16.93 -11.95 -1.84
N ASP A 241 -16.24 -10.88 -1.47
CA ASP A 241 -15.72 -9.86 -2.37
C ASP A 241 -14.26 -10.13 -2.77
N VAL A 242 -13.62 -11.11 -2.12
CA VAL A 242 -12.25 -11.56 -2.43
C VAL A 242 -12.24 -12.30 -3.77
N ARG A 243 -11.33 -11.89 -4.67
CA ARG A 243 -11.15 -12.53 -5.98
C ARG A 243 -9.73 -12.33 -6.46
N HIS A 244 -9.32 -13.10 -7.45
CA HIS A 244 -7.98 -13.01 -8.01
C HIS A 244 -7.63 -11.59 -8.46
N GLY A 245 -6.51 -11.07 -7.96
CA GLY A 245 -6.06 -9.70 -8.22
C GLY A 245 -6.76 -8.62 -7.38
N GLN A 246 -7.66 -9.03 -6.46
CA GLN A 246 -8.44 -8.15 -5.58
C GLN A 246 -8.41 -8.71 -4.16
N TRP A 247 -7.55 -8.16 -3.33
CA TRP A 247 -7.24 -8.72 -2.02
C TRP A 247 -7.62 -7.77 -0.89
N PRO A 248 -8.21 -8.29 0.20
CA PRO A 248 -8.43 -7.50 1.39
C PRO A 248 -7.08 -7.14 2.02
N ASP A 249 -6.96 -5.96 2.52
CA ASP A 249 -5.85 -5.51 3.35
C ASP A 249 -6.35 -5.33 4.79
N MET A 250 -6.05 -6.30 5.63
CA MET A 250 -6.40 -6.31 7.05
C MET A 250 -5.36 -5.56 7.90
N ASP A 251 -4.49 -4.79 7.24
CA ASP A 251 -3.35 -4.11 7.83
C ASP A 251 -2.19 -5.06 8.23
N MET A 252 -1.16 -4.50 8.83
CA MET A 252 0.08 -5.18 9.16
C MET A 252 -0.09 -6.31 10.18
N LEU A 253 0.81 -7.26 10.13
CA LEU A 253 0.99 -8.24 11.20
C LEU A 253 1.75 -7.59 12.36
N VAL A 254 1.18 -7.67 13.54
CA VAL A 254 1.81 -7.17 14.79
C VAL A 254 2.59 -8.27 15.52
N VAL A 255 2.71 -9.44 14.91
CA VAL A 255 3.52 -10.57 15.40
C VAL A 255 4.94 -10.08 15.71
N GLY A 256 5.40 -10.37 16.92
CA GLY A 256 6.75 -10.02 17.37
C GLY A 256 6.95 -8.58 17.84
N LEU A 257 5.91 -7.74 17.87
CA LEU A 257 6.00 -6.41 18.46
C LEU A 257 6.07 -6.47 20.00
N ASN A 258 5.39 -7.43 20.62
CA ASN A 258 5.41 -7.67 22.08
C ASN A 258 5.11 -6.40 22.90
N GLY A 259 4.08 -5.65 22.50
CA GLY A 259 3.70 -4.37 23.11
C GLY A 259 4.65 -3.20 22.79
N LYS A 260 5.64 -3.40 21.93
CA LYS A 260 6.61 -2.36 21.57
C LYS A 260 6.20 -1.70 20.25
N GLY A 261 5.36 -0.71 20.33
CA GLY A 261 4.93 0.07 19.16
C GLY A 261 5.89 1.19 18.77
N GLY A 262 7.20 0.93 18.70
CA GLY A 262 8.21 1.91 18.22
C GLY A 262 8.34 3.19 19.02
N PRO A 263 8.96 4.25 18.46
CA PRO A 263 9.20 5.52 19.16
C PRO A 263 7.92 6.22 19.65
N SER A 264 6.78 5.93 19.05
CA SER A 264 5.49 6.36 19.57
C SER A 264 4.66 5.13 19.92
N SER A 265 4.59 4.87 21.22
CA SER A 265 3.84 3.78 21.83
C SER A 265 2.32 3.85 21.65
N ASP A 266 1.82 4.94 21.07
CA ASP A 266 0.40 5.18 20.81
C ASP A 266 -0.21 4.26 19.73
N LEU A 267 0.61 3.59 18.89
CA LEU A 267 0.17 2.54 17.99
C LEU A 267 0.51 1.14 18.45
N GLY A 268 1.43 0.95 19.39
CA GLY A 268 1.58 -0.29 20.13
C GLY A 268 0.40 -0.44 21.07
N GLY A 269 -0.13 -1.60 21.26
CA GLY A 269 -1.10 -1.90 22.31
C GLY A 269 -0.42 -2.35 23.60
N VAL A 270 -1.11 -3.16 24.37
CA VAL A 270 -0.56 -3.84 25.55
C VAL A 270 0.28 -5.07 25.17
N GLY A 271 0.30 -5.43 23.88
CA GLY A 271 0.89 -6.65 23.36
C GLY A 271 -0.07 -7.82 23.39
N CYS A 272 0.04 -8.68 22.39
CA CYS A 272 -0.71 -9.94 22.31
C CYS A 272 0.08 -11.09 22.91
N SER A 273 -0.61 -12.12 23.35
CA SER A 273 -0.01 -13.40 23.70
C SER A 273 0.48 -14.14 22.44
N TYR A 274 1.36 -15.11 22.62
CA TYR A 274 1.84 -15.96 21.53
C TYR A 274 0.70 -16.61 20.72
N THR A 275 -0.32 -17.14 21.41
CA THR A 275 -1.49 -17.73 20.74
C THR A 275 -2.29 -16.72 19.94
N GLU A 276 -2.41 -15.49 20.40
CA GLU A 276 -3.09 -14.42 19.67
C GLU A 276 -2.30 -14.00 18.41
N TYR A 277 -0.97 -13.93 18.48
CA TYR A 277 -0.13 -13.71 17.29
C TYR A 277 -0.25 -14.86 16.28
N GLN A 278 -0.24 -16.12 16.72
CA GLN A 278 -0.48 -17.25 15.84
C GLN A 278 -1.87 -17.20 15.21
N THR A 279 -2.87 -16.75 15.96
CA THR A 279 -4.23 -16.57 15.46
C THR A 279 -4.28 -15.45 14.42
N GLN A 280 -3.63 -14.31 14.66
CA GLN A 280 -3.53 -13.25 13.64
C GLN A 280 -2.97 -13.80 12.33
N MET A 281 -1.80 -14.45 12.38
CA MET A 281 -1.18 -15.02 11.19
C MET A 281 -2.12 -15.98 10.47
N SER A 282 -2.77 -16.87 11.20
CA SER A 282 -3.70 -17.84 10.63
C SER A 282 -4.91 -17.18 9.96
N MET A 283 -5.50 -16.18 10.61
CA MET A 283 -6.68 -15.48 10.10
C MET A 283 -6.34 -14.62 8.88
N TRP A 284 -5.20 -13.89 8.88
CA TRP A 284 -4.74 -13.14 7.69
C TRP A 284 -4.51 -14.08 6.50
N CYS A 285 -3.88 -15.23 6.71
CA CYS A 285 -3.72 -16.26 5.67
C CYS A 285 -5.08 -16.79 5.16
N MET A 286 -5.99 -17.17 6.07
CA MET A 286 -7.30 -17.71 5.68
C MET A 286 -8.16 -16.71 4.90
N MET A 287 -8.03 -15.43 5.21
CA MET A 287 -8.77 -14.36 4.53
C MET A 287 -8.07 -13.83 3.27
N SER A 288 -6.95 -14.43 2.87
CA SER A 288 -6.15 -13.99 1.72
C SER A 288 -5.71 -12.52 1.82
N SER A 289 -5.42 -12.06 3.02
CA SER A 289 -4.95 -10.70 3.28
C SER A 289 -3.48 -10.51 2.90
N VAL A 290 -3.09 -9.27 2.76
CA VAL A 290 -1.68 -8.85 2.75
C VAL A 290 -0.99 -9.38 4.01
N LEU A 291 0.23 -9.93 3.88
CA LEU A 291 1.05 -10.37 5.01
C LEU A 291 2.25 -9.42 5.16
N ALA A 292 2.03 -8.26 5.74
CA ALA A 292 3.07 -7.27 5.98
C ALA A 292 3.54 -7.34 7.44
N LEU A 293 4.71 -7.93 7.67
CA LEU A 293 5.38 -7.92 8.96
C LEU A 293 5.73 -6.49 9.37
N SER A 294 5.79 -6.20 10.67
CA SER A 294 6.08 -4.84 11.14
C SER A 294 7.04 -4.79 12.34
N ASN A 295 7.63 -5.91 12.72
CA ASN A 295 8.66 -6.04 13.75
C ASN A 295 10.08 -5.74 13.23
N ASP A 296 11.07 -5.70 14.12
CA ASP A 296 12.50 -5.52 13.72
C ASP A 296 13.10 -6.88 13.29
N LEU A 297 13.11 -7.16 11.99
CA LEU A 297 13.64 -8.42 11.44
C LEU A 297 15.15 -8.59 11.64
N ARG A 298 15.87 -7.54 12.05
CA ARG A 298 17.30 -7.58 12.40
C ARG A 298 17.54 -8.16 13.79
N LYS A 299 16.46 -8.32 14.59
CA LYS A 299 16.49 -8.73 16.00
C LYS A 299 15.40 -9.76 16.29
N LEU A 300 15.38 -10.85 15.53
CA LEU A 300 14.41 -11.92 15.73
C LEU A 300 14.72 -12.69 17.01
N SER A 301 13.67 -13.09 17.75
CA SER A 301 13.75 -14.12 18.78
C SER A 301 13.71 -15.50 18.13
N ALA A 302 14.05 -16.53 18.91
CA ALA A 302 13.95 -17.92 18.45
C ALA A 302 12.49 -18.40 18.31
N GLU A 303 11.56 -17.67 18.89
CA GLU A 303 10.12 -17.92 18.82
C GLU A 303 9.48 -17.14 17.65
#